data_a6f258f8c85ba8013bcb75b59500f3d7
#
_entry.id   a6f258f8c85ba8013bcb75b59500f3d7
#
_cell.length_a   1.000
_cell.length_b   1.000
_cell.length_c   1.000
_cell.angle_alpha   90.00
_cell.angle_beta   90.00
_cell.angle_gamma   90.00
#
_symmetry.space_group_name_H-M   'P 1'
#
loop_
_entity.id
_entity.type
_entity.pdbx_description
1 polymer ?
#
loop_
_entity_poly.entity_id
_entity_poly.type
_entity_poly.pdbx_seq_one_letter_code
_entity_poly.pdbx_strand_id
1 'polypeptide(L)'
;MSVTLREKAQVLDETALDRALTRIAHEIIEQAGGVEDVALVGIKTRGVTLAARVAAKIAAIEGRSPSVGALDITLYRDDLRLKAEQPVVRGTEIPFPIKGRTVVLVDDVLFTGRTIRAAMDALMDLGRPRIIRLAVLVDRGHRELPIRPDYIGKNLPTSRRETVAVMLREHDGVDRVVIQEPIE
;
A
#
# COMPACT_ATOMS: atom_id res chain seq x y z
N MET A 1 17.44 -0.40 22.21
CA MET A 1 16.40 -0.93 23.10
C MET A 1 15.13 -1.09 22.31
N SER A 2 14.57 -2.30 22.22
CA SER A 2 13.26 -2.52 21.58
C SER A 2 12.18 -1.95 22.50
N VAL A 3 11.41 -1.01 21.99
CA VAL A 3 10.24 -0.47 22.70
C VAL A 3 9.19 -1.57 22.74
N THR A 4 8.74 -1.96 23.91
CA THR A 4 7.64 -2.90 24.05
C THR A 4 6.34 -2.15 23.77
N LEU A 5 5.54 -2.66 22.82
CA LEU A 5 4.26 -2.08 22.46
C LEU A 5 3.12 -2.89 23.07
N ARG A 6 2.06 -2.21 23.48
CA ARG A 6 0.78 -2.84 23.85
C ARG A 6 -0.33 -2.41 22.88
N GLU A 7 -1.27 -3.28 22.67
CA GLU A 7 -2.48 -2.96 21.93
C GLU A 7 -3.33 -1.98 22.75
N LYS A 8 -3.69 -0.85 22.12
CA LYS A 8 -4.53 0.19 22.71
C LYS A 8 -5.98 0.03 22.28
N ALA A 9 -6.21 -0.21 21.01
CA ALA A 9 -7.55 -0.34 20.45
C ALA A 9 -7.54 -1.09 19.13
N GLN A 10 -8.57 -1.89 18.89
CA GLN A 10 -8.86 -2.42 17.57
C GLN A 10 -9.72 -1.42 16.80
N VAL A 11 -9.30 -1.08 15.57
CA VAL A 11 -9.94 -0.06 14.74
C VAL A 11 -10.65 -0.62 13.51
N LEU A 12 -10.23 -1.79 13.04
CA LEU A 12 -10.94 -2.59 12.03
C LEU A 12 -10.90 -4.06 12.45
N ASP A 13 -12.05 -4.71 12.39
CA ASP A 13 -12.18 -6.16 12.40
C ASP A 13 -12.14 -6.73 10.96
N GLU A 14 -12.20 -8.03 10.81
CA GLU A 14 -12.18 -8.72 9.52
C GLU A 14 -13.26 -8.19 8.56
N THR A 15 -14.48 -8.02 9.03
CA THR A 15 -15.61 -7.55 8.21
C THR A 15 -15.42 -6.10 7.77
N ALA A 16 -14.98 -5.22 8.66
CA ALA A 16 -14.74 -3.82 8.34
C ALA A 16 -13.55 -3.65 7.36
N LEU A 17 -12.49 -4.47 7.53
CA LEU A 17 -11.37 -4.50 6.61
C LEU A 17 -11.81 -4.95 5.22
N ASP A 18 -12.58 -6.03 5.12
CA ASP A 18 -13.10 -6.52 3.84
C ASP A 18 -13.99 -5.51 3.12
N ARG A 19 -14.88 -4.84 3.86
CA ARG A 19 -15.71 -3.75 3.33
C ARG A 19 -14.89 -2.56 2.83
N ALA A 20 -13.82 -2.20 3.54
CA ALA A 20 -12.91 -1.13 3.12
C ALA A 20 -12.23 -1.46 1.78
N LEU A 21 -11.74 -2.69 1.62
CA LEU A 21 -11.12 -3.15 0.37
C LEU A 21 -12.15 -3.23 -0.78
N THR A 22 -13.38 -3.64 -0.49
CA THR A 22 -14.47 -3.67 -1.49
C THR A 22 -14.78 -2.26 -1.99
N ARG A 23 -14.86 -1.28 -1.08
CA ARG A 23 -15.08 0.13 -1.46
C ARG A 23 -13.93 0.65 -2.31
N ILE A 24 -12.67 0.40 -1.92
CA ILE A 24 -11.49 0.78 -2.71
C ILE A 24 -11.55 0.18 -4.12
N ALA A 25 -11.94 -1.09 -4.26
CA ALA A 25 -12.09 -1.73 -5.56
C ALA A 25 -13.11 -1.00 -6.45
N HIS A 26 -14.29 -0.66 -5.91
CA HIS A 26 -15.31 0.11 -6.65
C HIS A 26 -14.81 1.51 -7.03
N GLU A 27 -14.14 2.22 -6.14
CA GLU A 27 -13.59 3.56 -6.41
C GLU A 27 -12.52 3.53 -7.51
N ILE A 28 -11.66 2.50 -7.54
CA ILE A 28 -10.67 2.31 -8.60
C ILE A 28 -11.34 2.10 -9.95
N ILE A 29 -12.33 1.22 -10.01
CA ILE A 29 -13.07 0.92 -11.24
C ILE A 29 -13.77 2.18 -11.77
N GLU A 30 -14.50 2.89 -10.92
CA GLU A 30 -15.23 4.10 -11.27
C GLU A 30 -14.29 5.17 -11.81
N GLN A 31 -13.21 5.44 -11.11
CA GLN A 31 -12.28 6.51 -11.46
C GLN A 31 -11.43 6.19 -12.71
N ALA A 32 -11.15 4.92 -12.95
CA ALA A 32 -10.40 4.48 -14.12
C ALA A 32 -11.27 4.35 -15.39
N GLY A 33 -12.58 4.27 -15.25
CA GLY A 33 -13.50 4.02 -16.37
C GLY A 33 -13.36 2.62 -16.95
N GLY A 34 -12.94 1.65 -16.13
CA GLY A 34 -12.63 0.28 -16.50
C GLY A 34 -11.25 -0.14 -15.99
N VAL A 35 -10.90 -1.40 -16.20
CA VAL A 35 -9.67 -1.96 -15.60
C VAL A 35 -8.61 -2.40 -16.60
N GLU A 36 -8.83 -2.19 -17.89
CA GLU A 36 -7.95 -2.69 -18.96
C GLU A 36 -6.52 -2.12 -18.88
N ASP A 37 -6.41 -0.82 -18.59
CA ASP A 37 -5.15 -0.10 -18.46
C ASP A 37 -4.68 0.05 -17.00
N VAL A 38 -5.36 -0.59 -16.05
CA VAL A 38 -5.03 -0.51 -14.64
C VAL A 38 -4.05 -1.61 -14.25
N ALA A 39 -3.02 -1.24 -13.52
CA ALA A 39 -2.11 -2.15 -12.85
C ALA A 39 -2.07 -1.82 -11.36
N LEU A 40 -2.27 -2.81 -10.51
CA LEU A 40 -2.09 -2.69 -9.06
C LEU A 40 -0.67 -3.12 -8.71
N VAL A 41 0.07 -2.29 -8.02
CA VAL A 41 1.43 -2.58 -7.59
C VAL A 41 1.50 -2.46 -6.08
N GLY A 42 1.58 -3.59 -5.40
CA GLY A 42 1.69 -3.66 -3.95
C GLY A 42 3.11 -3.41 -3.47
N ILE A 43 3.27 -2.58 -2.45
CA ILE A 43 4.56 -2.38 -1.79
C ILE A 43 4.79 -3.53 -0.80
N LYS A 44 5.93 -4.20 -0.90
CA LYS A 44 6.27 -5.29 0.01
C LYS A 44 6.32 -4.78 1.46
N THR A 45 5.73 -5.49 2.44
CA THR A 45 5.21 -6.87 2.36
C THR A 45 3.67 -6.89 2.26
N ARG A 46 2.95 -6.19 3.13
CA ARG A 46 1.48 -6.26 3.25
C ARG A 46 0.76 -5.59 2.09
N GLY A 47 1.36 -4.57 1.48
CA GLY A 47 0.79 -3.94 0.28
C GLY A 47 0.59 -4.91 -0.87
N VAL A 48 1.43 -5.92 -1.02
CA VAL A 48 1.30 -6.96 -2.04
C VAL A 48 0.05 -7.82 -1.80
N THR A 49 -0.17 -8.23 -0.56
CA THR A 49 -1.37 -8.99 -0.17
C THR A 49 -2.64 -8.17 -0.38
N LEU A 50 -2.62 -6.90 0.02
CA LEU A 50 -3.75 -5.99 -0.18
C LEU A 50 -4.04 -5.76 -1.67
N ALA A 51 -3.01 -5.58 -2.50
CA ALA A 51 -3.16 -5.45 -3.95
C ALA A 51 -3.82 -6.69 -4.57
N ALA A 52 -3.40 -7.89 -4.16
CA ALA A 52 -4.00 -9.14 -4.61
C ALA A 52 -5.47 -9.26 -4.19
N ARG A 53 -5.82 -8.89 -2.96
CA ARG A 53 -7.19 -8.89 -2.47
C ARG A 53 -8.07 -7.89 -3.23
N VAL A 54 -7.58 -6.67 -3.48
CA VAL A 54 -8.30 -5.66 -4.27
C VAL A 54 -8.49 -6.14 -5.71
N ALA A 55 -7.47 -6.74 -6.32
CA ALA A 55 -7.57 -7.31 -7.67
C ALA A 55 -8.64 -8.41 -7.76
N ALA A 56 -8.72 -9.28 -6.76
CA ALA A 56 -9.75 -10.33 -6.69
C ALA A 56 -11.16 -9.73 -6.59
N LYS A 57 -11.34 -8.65 -5.83
CA LYS A 57 -12.61 -7.92 -5.73
C LYS A 57 -12.97 -7.24 -7.05
N ILE A 58 -12.02 -6.61 -7.72
CA ILE A 58 -12.21 -6.03 -9.05
C ILE A 58 -12.62 -7.12 -10.05
N ALA A 59 -11.96 -8.27 -10.03
CA ALA A 59 -12.30 -9.39 -10.89
C ALA A 59 -13.72 -9.91 -10.67
N ALA A 60 -14.17 -9.95 -9.41
CA ALA A 60 -15.54 -10.34 -9.08
C ALA A 60 -16.59 -9.33 -9.55
N ILE A 61 -16.26 -8.04 -9.60
CA ILE A 61 -17.16 -6.97 -10.03
C ILE A 61 -17.17 -6.85 -11.57
N GLU A 62 -16.00 -6.82 -12.19
CA GLU A 62 -15.83 -6.53 -13.63
C GLU A 62 -15.73 -7.79 -14.49
N GLY A 63 -15.61 -8.99 -13.91
CA GLY A 63 -15.33 -10.24 -14.63
C GLY A 63 -13.92 -10.32 -15.20
N ARG A 64 -13.04 -9.38 -14.86
CA ARG A 64 -11.68 -9.24 -15.38
C ARG A 64 -10.76 -8.72 -14.27
N SER A 65 -9.60 -9.35 -14.09
CA SER A 65 -8.58 -8.90 -13.13
C SER A 65 -7.65 -7.85 -13.75
N PRO A 66 -7.31 -6.79 -13.04
CA PRO A 66 -6.18 -5.93 -13.42
C PRO A 66 -4.86 -6.69 -13.31
N SER A 67 -3.81 -6.16 -13.98
CA SER A 67 -2.45 -6.67 -13.75
C SER A 67 -2.01 -6.38 -12.31
N VAL A 68 -1.33 -7.33 -11.68
CA VAL A 68 -0.85 -7.20 -10.29
C VAL A 68 0.64 -7.44 -10.23
N GLY A 69 1.36 -6.54 -9.59
CA GLY A 69 2.80 -6.63 -9.36
C GLY A 69 3.18 -6.36 -7.92
N ALA A 70 4.41 -6.69 -7.58
CA ALA A 70 5.03 -6.46 -6.28
C ALA A 70 6.26 -5.57 -6.43
N LEU A 71 6.38 -4.57 -5.58
CA LEU A 71 7.48 -3.61 -5.58
C LEU A 71 8.25 -3.70 -4.26
N ASP A 72 9.56 -3.92 -4.38
CA ASP A 72 10.47 -3.86 -3.26
C ASP A 72 11.20 -2.50 -3.26
N ILE A 73 10.98 -1.70 -2.21
CA ILE A 73 11.53 -0.36 -2.09
C ILE A 73 12.79 -0.30 -1.22
N THR A 74 13.32 -1.43 -0.76
CA THR A 74 14.42 -1.46 0.23
C THR A 74 15.61 -0.61 -0.21
N LEU A 75 15.95 -0.59 -1.50
CA LEU A 75 17.07 0.16 -2.07
C LEU A 75 16.76 1.66 -2.33
N TYR A 76 15.49 2.06 -2.26
CA TYR A 76 15.04 3.44 -2.53
C TYR A 76 14.75 4.23 -1.26
N ARG A 77 14.89 3.61 -0.08
CA ARG A 77 14.72 4.27 1.20
C ARG A 77 15.85 5.26 1.45
N ASP A 78 15.49 6.45 1.97
CA ASP A 78 16.44 7.54 2.24
C ASP A 78 17.57 7.14 3.20
N ASP A 79 17.28 6.23 4.14
CA ASP A 79 18.22 5.70 5.13
C ASP A 79 19.27 4.74 4.55
N LEU A 80 19.05 4.22 3.33
CA LEU A 80 19.93 3.23 2.67
C LEU A 80 20.65 3.75 1.41
N ARG A 81 20.25 4.90 0.86
CA ARG A 81 20.82 5.48 -0.37
C ARG A 81 22.32 5.75 -0.33
N LEU A 82 22.91 5.86 0.84
CA LEU A 82 24.35 6.16 1.00
C LEU A 82 25.28 4.97 0.74
N LYS A 83 24.78 3.78 0.39
CA LYS A 83 25.58 2.55 0.31
C LYS A 83 25.59 1.81 -1.03
N ALA A 84 24.89 2.26 -2.06
CA ALA A 84 24.83 1.52 -3.32
C ALA A 84 25.11 2.39 -4.54
N GLU A 85 26.18 2.06 -5.29
CA GLU A 85 26.53 2.70 -6.56
C GLU A 85 25.59 2.33 -7.74
N GLN A 86 24.79 1.29 -7.60
CA GLN A 86 23.71 0.92 -8.53
C GLN A 86 22.58 0.24 -7.77
N PRO A 87 21.32 0.71 -7.88
CA PRO A 87 20.18 0.05 -7.29
C PRO A 87 19.87 -1.27 -8.02
N VAL A 88 20.26 -2.39 -7.46
CA VAL A 88 19.78 -3.70 -7.91
C VAL A 88 18.37 -3.90 -7.35
N VAL A 89 17.36 -3.87 -8.21
CA VAL A 89 15.95 -4.09 -7.85
C VAL A 89 15.75 -5.58 -7.55
N ARG A 90 16.21 -6.02 -6.37
CA ARG A 90 15.97 -7.38 -5.88
C ARG A 90 14.57 -7.45 -5.25
N GLY A 91 13.81 -8.48 -5.65
CA GLY A 91 12.50 -8.76 -5.06
C GLY A 91 11.31 -7.99 -5.66
N THR A 92 11.53 -7.10 -6.63
CA THR A 92 10.47 -6.50 -7.44
C THR A 92 10.01 -7.48 -8.52
N GLU A 93 8.70 -7.70 -8.59
CA GLU A 93 8.06 -8.60 -9.55
C GLU A 93 6.90 -7.87 -10.25
N ILE A 94 7.21 -7.21 -11.36
CA ILE A 94 6.24 -6.52 -12.22
C ILE A 94 6.35 -7.13 -13.63
N PRO A 95 5.68 -8.27 -13.90
CA PRO A 95 5.84 -9.04 -15.13
C PRO A 95 5.04 -8.48 -16.31
N PHE A 96 4.82 -7.17 -16.33
CA PHE A 96 4.08 -6.47 -17.38
C PHE A 96 4.67 -5.06 -17.60
N PRO A 97 4.49 -4.46 -18.79
CA PRO A 97 4.92 -3.09 -19.01
C PRO A 97 4.02 -2.11 -18.25
N ILE A 98 4.62 -1.15 -17.56
CA ILE A 98 3.89 -0.07 -16.86
C ILE A 98 3.72 1.19 -17.73
N LYS A 99 4.45 1.26 -18.86
CA LYS A 99 4.41 2.41 -19.76
C LYS A 99 2.99 2.68 -20.25
N GLY A 100 2.54 3.92 -20.09
CA GLY A 100 1.23 4.38 -20.55
C GLY A 100 0.03 3.90 -19.72
N ARG A 101 0.25 3.08 -18.68
CA ARG A 101 -0.81 2.56 -17.80
C ARG A 101 -1.12 3.50 -16.64
N THR A 102 -2.27 3.32 -16.05
CA THR A 102 -2.60 3.81 -14.73
C THR A 102 -2.10 2.80 -13.71
N VAL A 103 -1.09 3.15 -12.94
CA VAL A 103 -0.56 2.33 -11.85
C VAL A 103 -1.16 2.79 -10.53
N VAL A 104 -1.77 1.88 -9.80
CA VAL A 104 -2.22 2.12 -8.43
C VAL A 104 -1.23 1.46 -7.48
N LEU A 105 -0.44 2.27 -6.78
CA LEU A 105 0.39 1.81 -5.67
C LEU A 105 -0.50 1.44 -4.50
N VAL A 106 -0.26 0.29 -3.90
CA VAL A 106 -1.05 -0.21 -2.77
C VAL A 106 -0.14 -0.43 -1.57
N ASP A 107 -0.51 0.14 -0.43
CA ASP A 107 0.19 -0.03 0.83
C ASP A 107 -0.79 -0.19 1.99
N ASP A 108 -0.30 -0.64 3.14
CA ASP A 108 -1.12 -0.87 4.32
C ASP A 108 -1.36 0.43 5.11
N VAL A 109 -0.30 1.15 5.47
CA VAL A 109 -0.37 2.36 6.31
C VAL A 109 0.40 3.51 5.69
N LEU A 110 -0.27 4.63 5.51
CA LEU A 110 0.36 5.88 5.11
C LEU A 110 0.64 6.73 6.35
N PHE A 111 1.90 7.09 6.52
CA PHE A 111 2.41 7.90 7.63
C PHE A 111 3.07 9.18 7.09
N THR A 112 4.39 9.22 7.01
CA THR A 112 5.14 10.42 6.59
C THR A 112 5.10 10.66 5.08
N GLY A 113 4.85 9.62 4.28
CA GLY A 113 4.91 9.64 2.82
C GLY A 113 6.25 9.19 2.25
N ARG A 114 7.26 8.92 3.07
CA ARG A 114 8.62 8.56 2.60
C ARG A 114 8.66 7.22 1.89
N THR A 115 7.90 6.22 2.36
CA THR A 115 7.74 4.93 1.69
C THR A 115 7.16 5.10 0.29
N ILE A 116 6.13 5.92 0.16
CA ILE A 116 5.45 6.16 -1.13
C ILE A 116 6.37 6.93 -2.10
N ARG A 117 7.13 7.89 -1.61
CA ARG A 117 8.14 8.57 -2.43
C ARG A 117 9.14 7.57 -2.99
N ALA A 118 9.68 6.68 -2.14
CA ALA A 118 10.60 5.63 -2.58
C ALA A 118 9.97 4.71 -3.63
N ALA A 119 8.69 4.34 -3.46
CA ALA A 119 7.95 3.54 -4.41
C ALA A 119 7.76 4.23 -5.76
N MET A 120 7.45 5.53 -5.77
CA MET A 120 7.35 6.30 -7.01
C MET A 120 8.70 6.38 -7.74
N ASP A 121 9.80 6.63 -7.03
CA ASP A 121 11.15 6.63 -7.60
C ASP A 121 11.45 5.26 -8.27
N ALA A 122 11.15 4.18 -7.57
CA ALA A 122 11.36 2.82 -8.09
C ALA A 122 10.52 2.51 -9.34
N LEU A 123 9.25 2.93 -9.36
CA LEU A 123 8.40 2.78 -10.54
C LEU A 123 8.91 3.56 -11.73
N MET A 124 9.35 4.79 -11.54
CA MET A 124 9.87 5.63 -12.62
C MET A 124 11.17 5.08 -13.22
N ASP A 125 11.97 4.37 -12.45
CA ASP A 125 13.14 3.65 -12.96
C ASP A 125 12.77 2.43 -13.84
N LEU A 126 11.60 1.84 -13.61
CA LEU A 126 11.10 0.70 -14.40
C LEU A 126 10.37 1.11 -15.68
N GLY A 127 9.92 2.35 -15.77
CA GLY A 127 9.22 2.85 -16.93
C GLY A 127 8.44 4.13 -16.66
N ARG A 128 7.65 4.57 -17.64
CA ARG A 128 6.85 5.79 -17.52
C ARG A 128 5.35 5.45 -17.52
N PRO A 129 4.73 5.26 -16.36
CA PRO A 129 3.27 5.16 -16.28
C PRO A 129 2.63 6.48 -16.72
N ARG A 130 1.40 6.40 -17.23
CA ARG A 130 0.62 7.59 -17.56
C ARG A 130 0.18 8.34 -16.31
N ILE A 131 -0.25 7.59 -15.30
CA ILE A 131 -0.71 8.10 -14.01
C ILE A 131 -0.22 7.15 -12.92
N ILE A 132 0.19 7.69 -11.79
CA ILE A 132 0.40 6.96 -10.55
C ILE A 132 -0.65 7.43 -9.55
N ARG A 133 -1.40 6.50 -8.98
CA ARG A 133 -2.37 6.72 -7.91
C ARG A 133 -1.96 5.93 -6.67
N LEU A 134 -2.50 6.29 -5.54
CA LEU A 134 -2.17 5.67 -4.26
C LEU A 134 -3.43 5.17 -3.56
N ALA A 135 -3.44 3.89 -3.22
CA ALA A 135 -4.42 3.24 -2.36
C ALA A 135 -3.76 2.80 -1.05
N VAL A 136 -4.33 3.18 0.07
CA VAL A 136 -3.86 2.74 1.39
C VAL A 136 -5.03 2.23 2.24
N LEU A 137 -4.78 1.19 3.02
CA LEU A 137 -5.81 0.70 3.94
C LEU A 137 -6.07 1.72 5.05
N VAL A 138 -5.01 2.29 5.62
CA VAL A 138 -5.08 3.27 6.70
C VAL A 138 -4.22 4.49 6.39
N ASP A 139 -4.81 5.67 6.51
CA ASP A 139 -4.09 6.93 6.59
C ASP A 139 -4.07 7.42 8.04
N ARG A 140 -2.89 7.43 8.68
CA ARG A 140 -2.73 7.82 10.07
C ARG A 140 -2.31 9.27 10.29
N GLY A 141 -2.15 10.05 9.22
CA GLY A 141 -1.67 11.42 9.29
C GLY A 141 -0.16 11.55 9.48
N HIS A 142 0.30 12.68 9.95
CA HIS A 142 1.70 13.03 10.23
C HIS A 142 2.61 13.08 9.00
N ARG A 143 2.08 13.60 7.89
CA ARG A 143 2.81 13.74 6.65
C ARG A 143 4.05 14.62 6.82
N GLU A 144 5.16 14.23 6.19
CA GLU A 144 6.39 15.03 6.04
C GLU A 144 6.63 15.41 4.58
N LEU A 145 5.94 14.78 3.65
CA LEU A 145 5.97 15.04 2.21
C LEU A 145 4.56 15.33 1.70
N PRO A 146 4.38 16.11 0.61
CA PRO A 146 3.08 16.47 0.05
C PRO A 146 2.46 15.31 -0.74
N ILE A 147 2.20 14.20 -0.07
CA ILE A 147 1.63 12.97 -0.61
C ILE A 147 0.25 12.74 -0.03
N ARG A 148 -0.73 12.52 -0.89
CA ARG A 148 -2.11 12.20 -0.52
C ARG A 148 -2.54 10.89 -1.20
N PRO A 149 -3.26 10.02 -0.51
CA PRO A 149 -3.86 8.84 -1.15
C PRO A 149 -5.09 9.27 -1.97
N ASP A 150 -5.29 8.58 -3.09
CA ASP A 150 -6.50 8.71 -3.92
C ASP A 150 -7.63 7.83 -3.35
N TYR A 151 -7.26 6.69 -2.77
CA TYR A 151 -8.17 5.70 -2.19
C TYR A 151 -7.75 5.37 -0.77
N ILE A 152 -8.68 5.48 0.19
CA ILE A 152 -8.40 5.29 1.62
C ILE A 152 -9.41 4.32 2.20
N GLY A 153 -8.93 3.27 2.87
CA GLY A 153 -9.80 2.38 3.63
C GLY A 153 -10.35 3.06 4.88
N LYS A 154 -9.47 3.66 5.67
CA LYS A 154 -9.84 4.39 6.89
C LYS A 154 -8.87 5.54 7.19
N ASN A 155 -9.43 6.71 7.45
CA ASN A 155 -8.69 7.79 8.09
C ASN A 155 -8.66 7.54 9.60
N LEU A 156 -7.47 7.51 10.18
CA LEU A 156 -7.25 7.18 11.57
C LEU A 156 -6.30 8.20 12.21
N PRO A 157 -6.81 9.26 12.82
CA PRO A 157 -5.97 10.19 13.57
C PRO A 157 -5.25 9.47 14.70
N THR A 158 -3.93 9.61 14.75
CA THR A 158 -3.08 9.00 15.77
C THR A 158 -2.12 10.02 16.37
N SER A 159 -1.54 9.73 17.51
CA SER A 159 -0.37 10.46 17.99
C SER A 159 0.89 9.97 17.28
N ARG A 160 1.98 10.76 17.33
CA ARG A 160 3.27 10.33 16.77
C ARG A 160 3.88 9.12 17.49
N ARG A 161 3.53 8.92 18.77
CA ARG A 161 4.02 7.81 19.59
C ARG A 161 3.29 6.49 19.33
N GLU A 162 2.07 6.58 18.83
CA GLU A 162 1.28 5.40 18.49
C GLU A 162 1.78 4.78 17.20
N THR A 163 1.53 3.49 17.03
CA THR A 163 1.79 2.74 15.81
C THR A 163 0.50 2.08 15.35
N VAL A 164 0.28 2.01 14.06
CA VAL A 164 -0.82 1.27 13.46
C VAL A 164 -0.27 -0.06 12.94
N ALA A 165 -0.80 -1.16 13.45
CA ALA A 165 -0.46 -2.50 12.98
C ALA A 165 -1.62 -3.07 12.15
N VAL A 166 -1.35 -3.35 10.89
CA VAL A 166 -2.25 -4.07 10.00
C VAL A 166 -1.86 -5.54 10.06
N MET A 167 -2.78 -6.38 10.50
CA MET A 167 -2.63 -7.82 10.54
C MET A 167 -3.45 -8.43 9.43
N LEU A 168 -2.84 -9.29 8.62
CA LEU A 168 -3.48 -9.98 7.51
C LEU A 168 -3.33 -11.48 7.69
N ARG A 169 -4.39 -12.22 7.40
CA ARG A 169 -4.45 -13.68 7.61
C ARG A 169 -3.27 -14.41 6.98
N GLU A 170 -2.81 -13.97 5.82
CA GLU A 170 -1.70 -14.58 5.09
C GLU A 170 -0.36 -14.45 5.83
N HIS A 171 -0.19 -13.46 6.70
CA HIS A 171 1.03 -13.18 7.44
C HIS A 171 0.90 -13.42 8.94
N ASP A 172 -0.27 -13.08 9.50
CA ASP A 172 -0.48 -12.95 10.94
C ASP A 172 -1.57 -13.91 11.45
N GLY A 173 -2.22 -14.69 10.57
CA GLY A 173 -3.28 -15.64 10.90
C GLY A 173 -4.63 -14.99 11.21
N VAL A 174 -4.73 -13.67 11.17
CA VAL A 174 -5.94 -12.91 11.49
C VAL A 174 -6.02 -11.65 10.63
N ASP A 175 -7.23 -11.21 10.33
CA ASP A 175 -7.49 -9.93 9.65
C ASP A 175 -7.99 -8.91 10.66
N ARG A 176 -7.17 -7.92 10.99
CA ARG A 176 -7.55 -6.79 11.84
C ARG A 176 -6.56 -5.64 11.75
N VAL A 177 -6.98 -4.48 12.17
CA VAL A 177 -6.11 -3.30 12.34
C VAL A 177 -6.22 -2.82 13.77
N VAL A 178 -5.08 -2.58 14.41
CA VAL A 178 -4.99 -2.12 15.79
C VAL A 178 -4.08 -0.91 15.92
N ILE A 179 -4.38 -0.06 16.89
CA ILE A 179 -3.45 0.96 17.38
C ILE A 179 -2.65 0.35 18.53
N GLN A 180 -1.35 0.57 18.49
CA GLN A 180 -0.41 0.19 19.54
C GLN A 180 0.26 1.42 20.12
N GLU A 181 0.61 1.37 21.39
CA GLU A 181 1.36 2.42 22.07
C GLU A 181 2.51 1.84 22.89
N PRO A 182 3.60 2.61 23.14
CA PRO A 182 4.69 2.18 24.01
C PRO A 182 4.19 1.89 25.41
N ILE A 183 4.71 0.84 26.03
CA ILE A 183 4.57 0.60 27.47
C ILE A 183 5.61 1.47 28.17
N GLU A 184 5.15 2.38 29.04
CA GLU A 184 6.02 3.19 29.89
C GLU A 184 6.67 2.37 30.99
#